data_f8b60b26426a27a4342db71398209dd5
#
_entry.id   f8b60b26426a27a4342db71398209dd5
#
_cell.length_a   1.000
_cell.length_b   1.000
_cell.length_c   1.000
_cell.angle_alpha   90.00
_cell.angle_beta   90.00
_cell.angle_gamma   90.00
#
_symmetry.space_group_name_H-M   'P 1'
#
loop_
_entity.id
_entity.type
_entity.pdbx_description
1 polymer ?
#
loop_
_entity_poly.entity_id
_entity_poly.type
_entity_poly.pdbx_seq_one_letter_code
_entity_poly.pdbx_strand_id
1 'polypeptide(L)'
;DSDGTPAHTLSVISKQMRFDNSEVPILTTKKVAWKTAIKELLWIWQLKSNDVTELNKMGVHIWDQWKQEDGTIGNAYGFQLSKKNRNLNGEKVDQVDYLLHQLKNNPSSRRHITMLWNPDELDSMALTPCVYETQWYVKQGKLHLEVRARSNDMALGNPFNVFQYNVLQRMIAQVTGYELGEYIFNIGDCHVYTRHIDNLKIQIEREQFEAPELWINPEVKDFYDFTIDDFKLINYKHGDKLLFEVAV
;
A
#
# COMPACT_ATOMS: atom_id res chain seq x y z
N ASP A 1 12.10 16.62 11.75
CA ASP A 1 12.32 16.94 10.33
C ASP A 1 13.82 17.08 10.04
N SER A 2 14.20 16.89 8.80
CA SER A 2 15.59 16.94 8.35
C SER A 2 16.27 18.31 8.59
N ASP A 3 15.49 19.38 8.73
CA ASP A 3 15.95 20.73 9.06
C ASP A 3 16.08 20.98 10.60
N GLY A 4 15.85 19.96 11.42
CA GLY A 4 15.85 20.04 12.88
C GLY A 4 14.56 20.58 13.49
N THR A 5 13.52 20.87 12.70
CA THR A 5 12.21 21.28 13.22
C THR A 5 11.51 20.09 13.91
N PRO A 6 11.05 20.24 15.18
CA PRO A 6 10.34 19.15 15.84
C PRO A 6 9.03 18.78 15.13
N ALA A 7 8.87 17.50 14.79
CA ALA A 7 7.65 16.95 14.22
C ALA A 7 6.80 16.29 15.32
N HIS A 8 6.04 17.10 16.05
CA HIS A 8 5.17 16.61 17.10
C HIS A 8 3.92 15.94 16.56
N THR A 9 3.51 14.84 17.21
CA THR A 9 2.30 14.09 16.86
C THR A 9 1.36 13.94 18.05
N LEU A 10 0.07 13.79 17.74
CA LEU A 10 -0.92 13.21 18.65
C LEU A 10 -1.20 11.80 18.14
N SER A 11 -1.11 10.80 19.00
CA SER A 11 -1.28 9.42 18.61
C SER A 11 -2.20 8.63 19.53
N VAL A 12 -2.76 7.56 18.97
CA VAL A 12 -3.47 6.51 19.69
C VAL A 12 -2.89 5.16 19.27
N ILE A 13 -2.83 4.24 20.23
CA ILE A 13 -2.25 2.92 20.02
C ILE A 13 -3.32 1.96 19.51
N SER A 14 -2.93 1.13 18.52
CA SER A 14 -3.69 -0.02 18.03
C SER A 14 -5.11 0.34 17.55
N LYS A 15 -5.19 0.70 16.28
CA LYS A 15 -6.46 0.92 15.59
C LYS A 15 -6.64 -0.08 14.43
N GLN A 16 -7.87 -0.45 14.17
CA GLN A 16 -8.23 -1.32 13.07
C GLN A 16 -9.31 -0.65 12.21
N MET A 17 -9.10 -0.68 10.90
CA MET A 17 -10.10 -0.33 9.90
C MET A 17 -10.54 -1.61 9.19
N ARG A 18 -11.85 -1.77 8.97
CA ARG A 18 -12.43 -2.90 8.24
C ARG A 18 -13.29 -2.42 7.10
N PHE A 19 -13.12 -3.05 5.94
CA PHE A 19 -13.85 -2.76 4.72
C PHE A 19 -14.40 -4.07 4.16
N ASP A 20 -15.70 -4.11 3.88
CA ASP A 20 -16.38 -5.26 3.28
C ASP A 20 -16.22 -5.35 1.76
N ASN A 21 -15.55 -4.34 1.18
CA ASN A 21 -15.36 -4.16 -0.27
C ASN A 21 -16.63 -3.89 -1.09
N SER A 22 -17.75 -3.54 -0.44
CA SER A 22 -18.93 -3.00 -1.15
C SER A 22 -18.60 -1.68 -1.85
N GLU A 23 -17.65 -0.92 -1.30
CA GLU A 23 -17.13 0.33 -1.85
C GLU A 23 -15.60 0.31 -1.91
N VAL A 24 -15.02 1.19 -2.73
CA VAL A 24 -13.58 1.42 -2.74
C VAL A 24 -13.21 2.36 -1.59
N PRO A 25 -12.30 1.97 -0.68
CA PRO A 25 -11.91 2.81 0.45
C PRO A 25 -10.97 3.94 -0.01
N ILE A 26 -11.53 4.98 -0.56
CA ILE A 26 -10.82 6.20 -0.97
C ILE A 26 -11.54 7.43 -0.40
N LEU A 27 -10.76 8.38 0.11
CA LEU A 27 -11.34 9.63 0.63
C LEU A 27 -11.97 10.45 -0.50
N THR A 28 -13.15 11.00 -0.21
CA THR A 28 -13.86 11.97 -1.07
C THR A 28 -13.82 13.40 -0.49
N THR A 29 -13.50 13.55 0.80
CA THR A 29 -13.36 14.87 1.46
C THR A 29 -12.15 15.67 1.01
N LYS A 30 -11.18 15.02 0.39
CA LYS A 30 -10.04 15.63 -0.32
C LYS A 30 -9.60 14.74 -1.47
N LYS A 31 -8.89 15.33 -2.45
CA LYS A 31 -8.31 14.56 -3.55
C LYS A 31 -7.19 13.64 -3.04
N VAL A 32 -7.28 12.36 -3.36
CA VAL A 32 -6.18 11.38 -3.19
C VAL A 32 -5.46 11.19 -4.53
N ALA A 33 -4.14 11.17 -4.50
CA ALA A 33 -3.30 10.95 -5.69
C ALA A 33 -3.28 9.47 -6.08
N TRP A 34 -4.44 8.92 -6.44
CA TRP A 34 -4.67 7.50 -6.64
C TRP A 34 -3.80 6.87 -7.73
N LYS A 35 -3.50 7.59 -8.82
CA LYS A 35 -2.57 7.09 -9.85
C LYS A 35 -1.15 6.95 -9.33
N THR A 36 -0.72 7.88 -8.47
CA THR A 36 0.58 7.81 -7.80
C THR A 36 0.62 6.58 -6.88
N ALA A 37 -0.45 6.33 -6.11
CA ALA A 37 -0.55 5.17 -5.25
C ALA A 37 -0.46 3.84 -6.03
N ILE A 38 -1.13 3.74 -7.17
CA ILE A 38 -1.05 2.53 -8.01
C ILE A 38 0.34 2.37 -8.63
N LYS A 39 0.95 3.45 -9.15
CA LYS A 39 2.30 3.38 -9.72
C LYS A 39 3.34 2.94 -8.70
N GLU A 40 3.27 3.47 -7.47
CA GLU A 40 4.12 3.02 -6.37
C GLU A 40 3.84 1.55 -6.01
N LEU A 41 2.59 1.13 -5.98
CA LEU A 41 2.21 -0.28 -5.77
C LEU A 41 2.86 -1.20 -6.79
N LEU A 42 2.78 -0.85 -8.08
CA LEU A 42 3.40 -1.62 -9.16
C LEU A 42 4.93 -1.64 -9.01
N TRP A 43 5.54 -0.53 -8.64
CA TRP A 43 6.97 -0.45 -8.38
C TRP A 43 7.40 -1.36 -7.21
N ILE A 44 6.65 -1.37 -6.09
CA ILE A 44 6.97 -2.20 -4.91
C ILE A 44 6.69 -3.68 -5.17
N TRP A 45 5.50 -4.02 -5.70
CA TRP A 45 5.00 -5.39 -5.72
C TRP A 45 5.24 -6.13 -7.02
N GLN A 46 5.19 -5.44 -8.14
CA GLN A 46 5.34 -6.03 -9.46
C GLN A 46 6.79 -5.98 -9.94
N LEU A 47 7.40 -4.78 -9.95
CA LEU A 47 8.80 -4.60 -10.28
C LEU A 47 9.72 -5.10 -9.15
N LYS A 48 9.22 -5.14 -7.92
CA LYS A 48 9.98 -5.53 -6.72
C LYS A 48 11.28 -4.73 -6.60
N SER A 49 11.19 -3.43 -6.92
CA SER A 49 12.33 -2.53 -7.03
C SER A 49 12.46 -1.62 -5.81
N ASN A 50 13.67 -1.14 -5.59
CA ASN A 50 14.02 -0.07 -4.65
C ASN A 50 14.72 1.10 -5.36
N ASP A 51 14.84 1.05 -6.71
CA ASP A 51 15.44 2.11 -7.52
C ASP A 51 14.43 3.24 -7.74
N VAL A 52 14.73 4.41 -7.15
CA VAL A 52 13.88 5.61 -7.25
C VAL A 52 13.84 6.14 -8.69
N THR A 53 14.87 5.88 -9.49
CA THR A 53 14.90 6.35 -10.88
C THR A 53 13.88 5.62 -11.76
N GLU A 54 13.57 4.37 -11.47
CA GLU A 54 12.49 3.65 -12.14
C GLU A 54 11.13 4.25 -11.81
N LEU A 55 10.90 4.58 -10.54
CA LEU A 55 9.68 5.23 -10.10
C LEU A 55 9.53 6.65 -10.70
N ASN A 56 10.64 7.40 -10.80
CA ASN A 56 10.64 8.72 -11.45
C ASN A 56 10.27 8.65 -12.95
N LYS A 57 10.71 7.61 -13.67
CA LYS A 57 10.28 7.37 -15.07
C LYS A 57 8.77 7.18 -15.21
N MET A 58 8.11 6.70 -14.14
CA MET A 58 6.66 6.61 -14.08
C MET A 58 5.99 7.95 -13.71
N GLY A 59 6.78 9.03 -13.52
CA GLY A 59 6.30 10.37 -13.12
C GLY A 59 5.89 10.45 -11.65
N VAL A 60 6.54 9.69 -10.78
CA VAL A 60 6.29 9.65 -9.32
C VAL A 60 7.56 10.07 -8.60
N HIS A 61 7.45 11.09 -7.73
CA HIS A 61 8.59 11.74 -7.06
C HIS A 61 8.47 11.72 -5.53
N ILE A 62 7.55 10.92 -4.98
CA ILE A 62 7.28 10.89 -3.54
C ILE A 62 8.42 10.30 -2.71
N TRP A 63 9.37 9.61 -3.35
CA TRP A 63 10.53 9.00 -2.71
C TRP A 63 11.85 9.77 -2.92
N ASP A 64 11.86 10.89 -3.65
CA ASP A 64 13.08 11.62 -4.00
C ASP A 64 13.88 12.07 -2.78
N GLN A 65 13.21 12.45 -1.69
CA GLN A 65 13.84 12.91 -0.45
C GLN A 65 14.50 11.78 0.37
N TRP A 66 14.13 10.51 0.11
CA TRP A 66 14.73 9.33 0.75
C TRP A 66 15.71 8.60 -0.18
N LYS A 67 15.97 9.15 -1.36
CA LYS A 67 16.92 8.58 -2.30
C LYS A 67 18.34 8.67 -1.76
N GLN A 68 19.01 7.52 -1.62
CA GLN A 68 20.40 7.41 -1.22
C GLN A 68 21.34 7.74 -2.39
N GLU A 69 22.66 7.81 -2.14
CA GLU A 69 23.67 8.13 -3.15
C GLU A 69 23.70 7.16 -4.33
N ASP A 70 23.35 5.90 -4.09
CA ASP A 70 23.26 4.85 -5.11
C ASP A 70 21.96 4.90 -5.94
N GLY A 71 21.08 5.87 -5.67
CA GLY A 71 19.81 6.06 -6.39
C GLY A 71 18.65 5.23 -5.85
N THR A 72 18.87 4.42 -4.80
CA THR A 72 17.86 3.54 -4.22
C THR A 72 17.30 4.07 -2.90
N ILE A 73 16.31 3.37 -2.34
CA ILE A 73 15.86 3.55 -0.94
C ILE A 73 16.48 2.51 0.00
N GLY A 74 17.61 1.93 -0.39
CA GLY A 74 18.27 0.84 0.33
C GLY A 74 17.46 -0.46 0.27
N ASN A 75 17.68 -1.34 1.24
CA ASN A 75 17.08 -2.68 1.25
C ASN A 75 15.59 -2.69 1.68
N ALA A 76 14.84 -1.62 1.34
CA ALA A 76 13.47 -1.42 1.78
C ALA A 76 12.43 -1.90 0.74
N TYR A 77 11.20 -2.10 1.18
CA TYR A 77 9.99 -2.37 0.38
C TYR A 77 10.17 -3.41 -0.73
N GLY A 78 10.22 -3.02 -2.00
CA GLY A 78 10.33 -3.92 -3.14
C GLY A 78 11.55 -4.83 -3.07
N PHE A 79 12.66 -4.35 -2.53
CA PHE A 79 13.85 -5.16 -2.31
C PHE A 79 13.57 -6.37 -1.41
N GLN A 80 12.82 -6.20 -0.31
CA GLN A 80 12.47 -7.31 0.57
C GLN A 80 11.55 -8.33 -0.12
N LEU A 81 10.68 -7.88 -1.01
CA LEU A 81 9.81 -8.76 -1.79
C LEU A 81 10.59 -9.55 -2.83
N SER A 82 11.64 -8.96 -3.44
CA SER A 82 12.45 -9.57 -4.50
C SER A 82 13.36 -10.71 -4.01
N LYS A 83 13.58 -10.83 -2.70
CA LYS A 83 14.49 -11.83 -2.14
C LYS A 83 14.01 -13.25 -2.41
N LYS A 84 14.80 -14.02 -3.11
CA LYS A 84 14.55 -15.45 -3.40
C LYS A 84 14.82 -16.33 -2.18
N ASN A 85 14.05 -16.11 -1.13
CA ASN A 85 14.19 -16.81 0.17
C ASN A 85 13.09 -17.84 0.45
N ARG A 86 12.13 -18.01 -0.47
CA ARG A 86 11.07 -19.01 -0.37
C ARG A 86 11.45 -20.23 -1.21
N ASN A 87 11.03 -21.42 -0.79
CA ASN A 87 11.25 -22.65 -1.56
C ASN A 87 9.91 -23.10 -2.14
N LEU A 88 9.90 -23.30 -3.45
CA LEU A 88 8.77 -23.83 -4.20
C LEU A 88 9.25 -25.00 -5.06
N ASN A 89 8.88 -26.21 -4.69
CA ASN A 89 9.24 -27.44 -5.41
C ASN A 89 10.78 -27.61 -5.68
N GLY A 90 11.62 -27.12 -4.76
CA GLY A 90 13.07 -27.19 -4.87
C GLY A 90 13.71 -25.93 -5.45
N GLU A 91 12.95 -25.03 -6.03
CA GLU A 91 13.44 -23.76 -6.56
C GLU A 91 13.29 -22.61 -5.56
N LYS A 92 14.21 -21.67 -5.59
CA LYS A 92 14.15 -20.45 -4.80
C LYS A 92 13.39 -19.38 -5.55
N VAL A 93 12.26 -18.94 -4.98
CA VAL A 93 11.41 -17.88 -5.51
C VAL A 93 11.29 -16.74 -4.51
N ASP A 94 10.82 -15.59 -4.98
CA ASP A 94 10.55 -14.44 -4.14
C ASP A 94 9.21 -14.54 -3.42
N GLN A 95 8.91 -13.56 -2.57
CA GLN A 95 7.72 -13.58 -1.72
C GLN A 95 6.42 -13.44 -2.53
N VAL A 96 6.42 -12.66 -3.62
CA VAL A 96 5.24 -12.40 -4.45
C VAL A 96 4.88 -13.64 -5.27
N ASP A 97 5.86 -14.22 -5.95
CA ASP A 97 5.67 -15.45 -6.73
C ASP A 97 5.20 -16.60 -5.83
N TYR A 98 5.81 -16.71 -4.65
CA TYR A 98 5.40 -17.70 -3.66
C TYR A 98 3.96 -17.50 -3.20
N LEU A 99 3.57 -16.25 -2.89
CA LEU A 99 2.22 -15.92 -2.47
C LEU A 99 1.19 -16.27 -3.55
N LEU A 100 1.41 -15.83 -4.79
CA LEU A 100 0.49 -16.09 -5.91
C LEU A 100 0.33 -17.59 -6.16
N HIS A 101 1.42 -18.35 -6.14
CA HIS A 101 1.39 -19.79 -6.28
C HIS A 101 0.61 -20.46 -5.13
N GLN A 102 0.88 -20.07 -3.89
CA GLN A 102 0.25 -20.69 -2.71
C GLN A 102 -1.25 -20.37 -2.64
N LEU A 103 -1.68 -19.17 -3.00
CA LEU A 103 -3.10 -18.83 -3.06
C LEU A 103 -3.87 -19.72 -4.03
N LYS A 104 -3.27 -20.06 -5.19
CA LYS A 104 -3.90 -20.93 -6.20
C LYS A 104 -3.86 -22.41 -5.80
N ASN A 105 -2.76 -22.90 -5.22
CA ASN A 105 -2.51 -24.33 -5.05
C ASN A 105 -2.71 -24.83 -3.61
N ASN A 106 -2.71 -23.95 -2.62
CA ASN A 106 -2.90 -24.27 -1.21
C ASN A 106 -3.74 -23.19 -0.49
N PRO A 107 -4.97 -22.91 -0.95
CA PRO A 107 -5.77 -21.77 -0.47
C PRO A 107 -6.14 -21.86 1.02
N SER A 108 -6.21 -23.06 1.59
CA SER A 108 -6.55 -23.26 3.00
C SER A 108 -5.40 -22.94 3.97
N SER A 109 -4.20 -22.69 3.47
CA SER A 109 -3.04 -22.37 4.31
C SER A 109 -3.26 -21.07 5.11
N ARG A 110 -2.71 -21.06 6.31
CA ARG A 110 -2.69 -19.89 7.21
C ARG A 110 -1.33 -19.19 7.21
N ARG A 111 -0.51 -19.46 6.17
CA ARG A 111 0.88 -19.00 6.04
C ARG A 111 1.10 -18.15 4.78
N HIS A 112 0.03 -17.60 4.23
CA HIS A 112 0.09 -16.64 3.12
C HIS A 112 0.49 -15.28 3.69
N ILE A 113 1.76 -15.10 3.98
CA ILE A 113 2.31 -13.90 4.61
C ILE A 113 3.44 -13.37 3.73
N THR A 114 3.45 -12.06 3.51
CA THR A 114 4.61 -11.33 2.99
C THR A 114 5.12 -10.38 4.04
N MET A 115 6.43 -10.23 4.12
CA MET A 115 7.11 -9.46 5.14
C MET A 115 8.07 -8.46 4.50
N LEU A 116 7.92 -7.19 4.85
CA LEU A 116 8.84 -6.13 4.42
C LEU A 116 9.85 -5.77 5.52
N TRP A 117 9.56 -6.17 6.77
CA TRP A 117 10.44 -5.94 7.92
C TRP A 117 11.49 -7.02 8.00
N ASN A 118 12.76 -6.63 7.92
CA ASN A 118 13.89 -7.52 8.08
C ASN A 118 14.86 -6.92 9.12
N PRO A 119 14.92 -7.44 10.35
CA PRO A 119 15.75 -6.87 11.40
C PRO A 119 17.25 -6.76 11.04
N ASP A 120 17.75 -7.67 10.23
CA ASP A 120 19.18 -7.69 9.84
C ASP A 120 19.54 -6.57 8.83
N GLU A 121 18.55 -5.89 8.27
CA GLU A 121 18.76 -4.92 7.18
C GLU A 121 18.11 -3.54 7.44
N LEU A 122 17.53 -3.31 8.62
CA LEU A 122 16.85 -2.03 8.93
C LEU A 122 17.77 -0.83 8.76
N ASP A 123 19.03 -0.97 9.18
CA ASP A 123 20.01 0.12 9.11
C ASP A 123 20.42 0.50 7.67
N SER A 124 20.15 -0.37 6.71
CA SER A 124 20.38 -0.11 5.28
C SER A 124 19.19 0.54 4.57
N MET A 125 18.05 0.66 5.24
CA MET A 125 16.81 1.22 4.68
C MET A 125 16.79 2.74 4.86
N ALA A 126 16.55 3.49 3.78
CA ALA A 126 16.36 4.95 3.86
C ALA A 126 15.14 5.32 4.72
N LEU A 127 14.11 4.48 4.68
CA LEU A 127 12.93 4.56 5.54
C LEU A 127 12.47 3.15 5.88
N THR A 128 12.41 2.81 7.16
CA THR A 128 11.88 1.53 7.62
C THR A 128 10.39 1.40 7.28
N PRO A 129 9.91 0.25 6.77
CA PRO A 129 8.55 0.11 6.29
C PRO A 129 7.48 0.48 7.32
N CYS A 130 6.57 1.38 6.95
CA CYS A 130 5.37 1.67 7.74
C CYS A 130 4.41 0.49 7.69
N VAL A 131 3.99 0.08 6.50
CA VAL A 131 3.35 -1.22 6.30
C VAL A 131 4.46 -2.26 6.22
N TYR A 132 4.45 -3.20 7.15
CA TYR A 132 5.54 -4.17 7.28
C TYR A 132 5.13 -5.61 6.98
N GLU A 133 3.83 -5.92 7.00
CA GLU A 133 3.31 -7.28 6.79
C GLU A 133 1.97 -7.25 6.08
N THR A 134 1.76 -8.23 5.21
CA THR A 134 0.42 -8.60 4.73
C THR A 134 0.15 -10.07 5.01
N GLN A 135 -1.09 -10.39 5.38
CA GLN A 135 -1.56 -11.76 5.53
C GLN A 135 -2.85 -11.97 4.75
N TRP A 136 -2.92 -13.07 4.03
CA TRP A 136 -3.99 -13.38 3.09
C TRP A 136 -4.73 -14.64 3.49
N TYR A 137 -6.05 -14.63 3.30
CA TYR A 137 -6.89 -15.77 3.62
C TYR A 137 -7.88 -16.02 2.50
N VAL A 138 -8.02 -17.29 2.12
CA VAL A 138 -9.11 -17.72 1.23
C VAL A 138 -10.16 -18.43 2.09
N LYS A 139 -11.35 -17.85 2.16
CA LYS A 139 -12.50 -18.38 2.90
C LYS A 139 -13.76 -18.32 2.04
N GLN A 140 -14.43 -19.44 1.88
CA GLN A 140 -15.69 -19.53 1.12
C GLN A 140 -15.59 -18.92 -0.30
N GLY A 141 -14.46 -19.15 -1.00
CA GLY A 141 -14.22 -18.62 -2.34
C GLY A 141 -13.84 -17.13 -2.41
N LYS A 142 -13.66 -16.48 -1.25
CA LYS A 142 -13.30 -15.06 -1.15
C LYS A 142 -11.88 -14.88 -0.64
N LEU A 143 -11.17 -13.92 -1.23
CA LEU A 143 -9.83 -13.50 -0.80
C LEU A 143 -9.93 -12.35 0.18
N HIS A 144 -9.52 -12.59 1.41
CA HIS A 144 -9.42 -11.59 2.46
C HIS A 144 -7.97 -11.13 2.59
N LEU A 145 -7.80 -9.86 2.94
CA LEU A 145 -6.49 -9.26 3.17
C LEU A 145 -6.45 -8.60 4.54
N GLU A 146 -5.41 -8.93 5.30
CA GLU A 146 -5.03 -8.20 6.51
C GLU A 146 -3.68 -7.53 6.30
N VAL A 147 -3.63 -6.21 6.49
CA VAL A 147 -2.42 -5.38 6.40
C VAL A 147 -2.05 -4.90 7.79
N ARG A 148 -0.76 -4.93 8.12
CA ARG A 148 -0.23 -4.41 9.38
C ARG A 148 0.76 -3.30 9.14
N ALA A 149 0.42 -2.12 9.65
CA ALA A 149 1.27 -0.94 9.68
C ALA A 149 1.74 -0.69 11.12
N ARG A 150 3.08 -0.55 11.32
CA ARG A 150 3.63 -0.20 12.63
C ARG A 150 3.31 1.23 13.02
N SER A 151 3.23 2.10 12.03
CA SER A 151 3.04 3.55 12.18
C SER A 151 2.34 4.08 10.94
N ASN A 152 1.36 4.96 11.11
CA ASN A 152 0.60 5.50 9.99
C ASN A 152 0.11 6.93 10.26
N ASP A 153 0.56 7.88 9.43
CA ASP A 153 0.07 9.25 9.42
C ASP A 153 -1.33 9.29 8.79
N MET A 154 -2.31 9.69 9.59
CA MET A 154 -3.72 9.71 9.19
C MET A 154 -4.06 10.80 8.17
N ALA A 155 -3.22 11.83 8.03
CA ALA A 155 -3.43 12.91 7.07
C ALA A 155 -2.95 12.57 5.66
N LEU A 156 -1.76 11.96 5.54
CA LEU A 156 -1.10 11.67 4.25
C LEU A 156 -0.99 10.17 3.98
N GLY A 157 -0.33 9.44 4.87
CA GLY A 157 0.01 8.04 4.64
C GLY A 157 -1.21 7.14 4.63
N ASN A 158 -2.12 7.29 5.59
CA ASN A 158 -3.28 6.40 5.72
C ASN A 158 -4.18 6.39 4.49
N PRO A 159 -4.68 7.54 3.97
CA PRO A 159 -5.53 7.54 2.80
C PRO A 159 -4.88 6.90 1.56
N PHE A 160 -3.58 7.06 1.44
CA PHE A 160 -2.77 6.52 0.36
C PHE A 160 -2.60 5.01 0.50
N ASN A 161 -2.13 4.54 1.67
CA ASN A 161 -1.89 3.12 1.92
C ASN A 161 -3.18 2.30 1.91
N VAL A 162 -4.27 2.80 2.51
CA VAL A 162 -5.56 2.09 2.54
C VAL A 162 -6.07 1.84 1.13
N PHE A 163 -6.07 2.85 0.27
CA PHE A 163 -6.46 2.70 -1.13
C PHE A 163 -5.50 1.74 -1.88
N GLN A 164 -4.19 1.93 -1.71
CA GLN A 164 -3.16 1.16 -2.40
C GLN A 164 -3.27 -0.35 -2.13
N TYR A 165 -3.40 -0.76 -0.86
CA TYR A 165 -3.52 -2.17 -0.51
C TYR A 165 -4.89 -2.77 -0.86
N ASN A 166 -5.95 -1.95 -0.94
CA ASN A 166 -7.22 -2.40 -1.51
C ASN A 166 -7.09 -2.71 -3.01
N VAL A 167 -6.37 -1.88 -3.76
CA VAL A 167 -6.05 -2.16 -5.18
C VAL A 167 -5.27 -3.46 -5.29
N LEU A 168 -4.25 -3.67 -4.45
CA LEU A 168 -3.47 -4.92 -4.42
C LEU A 168 -4.36 -6.14 -4.18
N GLN A 169 -5.30 -6.07 -3.22
CA GLN A 169 -6.26 -7.15 -2.98
C GLN A 169 -7.07 -7.47 -4.23
N ARG A 170 -7.58 -6.46 -4.92
CA ARG A 170 -8.38 -6.62 -6.14
C ARG A 170 -7.57 -7.22 -7.29
N MET A 171 -6.34 -6.78 -7.49
CA MET A 171 -5.42 -7.35 -8.49
C MET A 171 -5.19 -8.85 -8.24
N ILE A 172 -4.83 -9.20 -7.00
CA ILE A 172 -4.54 -10.59 -6.63
C ILE A 172 -5.81 -11.45 -6.70
N ALA A 173 -6.96 -10.95 -6.25
CA ALA A 173 -8.24 -11.65 -6.37
C ALA A 173 -8.56 -11.97 -7.84
N GLN A 174 -8.39 -11.00 -8.75
CA GLN A 174 -8.64 -11.18 -10.18
C GLN A 174 -7.76 -12.27 -10.78
N VAL A 175 -6.43 -12.22 -10.57
CA VAL A 175 -5.49 -13.19 -11.19
C VAL A 175 -5.51 -14.57 -10.53
N THR A 176 -6.07 -14.69 -9.33
CA THR A 176 -6.26 -15.97 -8.63
C THR A 176 -7.66 -16.54 -8.76
N GLY A 177 -8.61 -15.76 -9.29
CA GLY A 177 -9.98 -16.18 -9.57
C GLY A 177 -10.88 -16.19 -8.32
N TYR A 178 -10.54 -15.46 -7.27
CA TYR A 178 -11.37 -15.34 -6.06
C TYR A 178 -12.26 -14.11 -6.11
N GLU A 179 -13.42 -14.19 -5.44
CA GLU A 179 -14.20 -13.02 -5.09
C GLU A 179 -13.50 -12.20 -4.00
N LEU A 180 -13.86 -10.92 -3.89
CA LEU A 180 -13.35 -10.07 -2.81
C LEU A 180 -13.99 -10.45 -1.47
N GLY A 181 -13.15 -10.67 -0.48
CA GLY A 181 -13.52 -10.78 0.93
C GLY A 181 -13.26 -9.46 1.68
N GLU A 182 -13.21 -9.50 3.00
CA GLU A 182 -12.90 -8.34 3.81
C GLU A 182 -11.46 -7.86 3.58
N TYR A 183 -11.28 -6.56 3.69
CA TYR A 183 -9.99 -5.88 3.80
C TYR A 183 -9.85 -5.29 5.20
N ILE A 184 -8.79 -5.65 5.90
CA ILE A 184 -8.51 -5.24 7.27
C ILE A 184 -7.18 -4.52 7.31
N PHE A 185 -7.15 -3.30 7.86
CA PHE A 185 -5.94 -2.50 7.99
C PHE A 185 -5.70 -2.20 9.47
N ASN A 186 -4.65 -2.81 10.03
CA ASN A 186 -4.25 -2.65 11.43
C ASN A 186 -3.11 -1.63 11.53
N ILE A 187 -3.24 -0.71 12.48
CA ILE A 187 -2.29 0.38 12.70
C ILE A 187 -1.77 0.31 14.13
N GLY A 188 -0.48 0.19 14.31
CA GLY A 188 0.18 0.21 15.61
C GLY A 188 0.13 1.61 16.24
N ASP A 189 0.96 2.53 15.75
CA ASP A 189 0.90 3.95 16.07
C ASP A 189 0.06 4.68 15.02
N CYS A 190 -1.14 5.09 15.43
CA CYS A 190 -2.09 5.83 14.60
C CYS A 190 -2.01 7.30 14.99
N HIS A 191 -1.42 8.15 14.16
CA HIS A 191 -1.08 9.52 14.53
C HIS A 191 -1.47 10.58 13.52
N VAL A 192 -1.54 11.81 14.01
CA VAL A 192 -1.62 13.04 13.22
C VAL A 192 -0.52 13.99 13.67
N TYR A 193 0.16 14.65 12.73
CA TYR A 193 1.09 15.71 13.06
C TYR A 193 0.35 16.94 13.55
N THR A 194 0.85 17.60 14.59
CA THR A 194 0.19 18.79 15.19
C THR A 194 0.01 19.91 14.17
N ARG A 195 0.94 20.06 13.22
CA ARG A 195 0.83 21.02 12.09
C ARG A 195 -0.28 20.70 11.10
N HIS A 196 -0.82 19.49 11.12
CA HIS A 196 -1.93 19.07 10.24
C HIS A 196 -3.32 19.29 10.85
N ILE A 197 -3.40 19.57 12.16
CA ILE A 197 -4.67 19.57 12.91
C ILE A 197 -5.69 20.55 12.31
N ASP A 198 -5.29 21.77 11.96
CA ASP A 198 -6.22 22.76 11.46
C ASP A 198 -6.81 22.35 10.10
N ASN A 199 -5.98 21.81 9.20
CA ASN A 199 -6.46 21.30 7.92
C ASN A 199 -7.30 20.02 8.08
N LEU A 200 -7.02 19.18 9.07
CA LEU A 200 -7.84 18.01 9.38
C LEU A 200 -9.20 18.41 9.96
N LYS A 201 -9.28 19.45 10.80
CA LYS A 201 -10.56 20.02 11.26
C LYS A 201 -11.41 20.51 10.09
N ILE A 202 -10.80 21.20 9.13
CA ILE A 202 -11.50 21.61 7.90
C ILE A 202 -11.98 20.39 7.12
N GLN A 203 -11.14 19.34 7.01
CA GLN A 203 -11.45 18.15 6.23
C GLN A 203 -12.65 17.37 6.80
N ILE A 204 -12.73 17.19 8.13
CA ILE A 204 -13.81 16.42 8.77
C ILE A 204 -15.17 17.09 8.68
N GLU A 205 -15.22 18.42 8.48
CA GLU A 205 -16.45 19.19 8.29
C GLU A 205 -16.93 19.22 6.82
N ARG A 206 -16.14 18.65 5.89
CA ARG A 206 -16.50 18.63 4.47
C ARG A 206 -17.56 17.59 4.18
N GLU A 207 -18.42 17.92 3.22
CA GLU A 207 -19.36 16.97 2.63
C GLU A 207 -18.60 15.79 2.02
N GLN A 208 -19.13 14.59 2.24
CA GLN A 208 -18.66 13.36 1.59
C GLN A 208 -19.45 13.16 0.31
N PHE A 209 -18.76 12.75 -0.75
CA PHE A 209 -19.38 12.32 -1.99
C PHE A 209 -19.55 10.80 -2.01
N GLU A 210 -20.40 10.31 -2.89
CA GLU A 210 -20.54 8.88 -3.15
C GLU A 210 -19.18 8.27 -3.52
N ALA A 211 -18.94 7.04 -3.06
CA ALA A 211 -17.73 6.32 -3.39
C ALA A 211 -17.63 6.09 -4.91
N PRO A 212 -16.44 6.26 -5.51
CA PRO A 212 -16.25 5.94 -6.92
C PRO A 212 -16.25 4.44 -7.15
N GLU A 213 -16.45 4.05 -8.39
CA GLU A 213 -16.17 2.69 -8.84
C GLU A 213 -14.69 2.58 -9.26
N LEU A 214 -13.99 1.57 -8.79
CA LEU A 214 -12.67 1.19 -9.31
C LEU A 214 -12.86 0.11 -10.38
N TRP A 215 -12.71 0.52 -11.64
CA TRP A 215 -12.63 -0.42 -12.76
C TRP A 215 -11.19 -0.90 -12.93
N ILE A 216 -11.02 -2.21 -13.02
CA ILE A 216 -9.75 -2.87 -13.35
C ILE A 216 -9.99 -3.67 -14.63
N ASN A 217 -9.08 -3.58 -15.59
CA ASN A 217 -9.19 -4.27 -16.87
C ASN A 217 -9.33 -5.79 -16.65
N PRO A 218 -10.50 -6.39 -16.96
CA PRO A 218 -10.75 -7.81 -16.69
C PRO A 218 -9.96 -8.75 -17.61
N GLU A 219 -9.35 -8.23 -18.69
CA GLU A 219 -8.54 -9.04 -19.61
C GLU A 219 -7.15 -9.36 -19.07
N VAL A 220 -6.67 -8.61 -18.05
CA VAL A 220 -5.40 -8.91 -17.42
C VAL A 220 -5.54 -10.17 -16.55
N LYS A 221 -4.77 -11.21 -16.86
CA LYS A 221 -4.80 -12.53 -16.21
C LYS A 221 -3.52 -12.86 -15.45
N ASP A 222 -2.44 -12.14 -15.69
CA ASP A 222 -1.19 -12.27 -14.96
C ASP A 222 -0.95 -11.03 -14.10
N PHE A 223 -0.45 -11.25 -12.87
CA PHE A 223 -0.16 -10.17 -11.93
C PHE A 223 0.88 -9.17 -12.49
N TYR A 224 1.81 -9.67 -13.28
CA TYR A 224 2.90 -8.88 -13.84
C TYR A 224 2.54 -8.10 -15.13
N ASP A 225 1.35 -8.34 -15.68
CA ASP A 225 0.89 -7.66 -16.90
C ASP A 225 0.12 -6.36 -16.61
N PHE A 226 -0.25 -6.09 -15.35
CA PHE A 226 -0.94 -4.85 -15.01
C PHE A 226 -0.06 -3.63 -15.26
N THR A 227 -0.66 -2.63 -15.89
CA THR A 227 -0.10 -1.28 -16.08
C THR A 227 -1.04 -0.23 -15.48
N ILE A 228 -0.58 1.02 -15.37
CA ILE A 228 -1.46 2.10 -14.85
C ILE A 228 -2.72 2.33 -15.70
N ASP A 229 -2.69 1.97 -16.98
CA ASP A 229 -3.81 2.17 -17.91
C ASP A 229 -4.93 1.14 -17.69
N ASP A 230 -4.65 0.07 -16.95
CA ASP A 230 -5.61 -0.96 -16.58
C ASP A 230 -6.51 -0.58 -15.39
N PHE A 231 -6.36 0.65 -14.86
CA PHE A 231 -7.12 1.15 -13.73
C PHE A 231 -7.84 2.46 -14.05
N LYS A 232 -9.11 2.56 -13.64
CA LYS A 232 -9.90 3.79 -13.75
C LYS A 232 -10.74 3.99 -12.50
N LEU A 233 -10.74 5.19 -11.94
CA LEU A 233 -11.74 5.61 -10.97
C LEU A 233 -12.87 6.32 -11.71
N ILE A 234 -14.03 5.68 -11.74
CA ILE A 234 -15.24 6.17 -12.41
C ILE A 234 -16.03 6.98 -11.38
N ASN A 235 -16.47 8.17 -11.77
CA ASN A 235 -17.26 9.08 -10.92
C ASN A 235 -16.54 9.53 -9.63
N TYR A 236 -15.21 9.60 -9.61
CA TYR A 236 -14.49 10.08 -8.45
C TYR A 236 -14.66 11.59 -8.27
N LYS A 237 -15.63 11.96 -7.42
CA LYS A 237 -15.82 13.33 -6.94
C LYS A 237 -15.09 13.50 -5.62
N HIS A 238 -14.50 14.66 -5.39
CA HIS A 238 -13.74 14.93 -4.18
C HIS A 238 -13.75 16.43 -3.85
N GLY A 239 -13.56 16.75 -2.58
CA GLY A 239 -13.32 18.11 -2.13
C GLY A 239 -11.99 18.67 -2.65
N ASP A 240 -11.81 19.97 -2.48
CA ASP A 240 -10.60 20.67 -2.88
C ASP A 240 -9.36 20.10 -2.19
N LYS A 241 -8.20 20.27 -2.84
CA LYS A 241 -6.92 19.87 -2.28
C LYS A 241 -6.69 20.54 -0.93
N LEU A 242 -6.30 19.75 0.07
CA LEU A 242 -5.73 20.21 1.33
C LEU A 242 -4.25 19.86 1.33
N LEU A 243 -3.42 20.83 1.66
CA LEU A 243 -1.98 20.63 1.73
C LEU A 243 -1.62 20.15 3.14
N PHE A 244 -0.86 19.06 3.17
CA PHE A 244 -0.23 18.54 4.37
C PHE A 244 1.26 18.40 4.08
N GLU A 245 2.09 18.96 4.95
CA GLU A 245 3.54 18.90 4.80
C GLU A 245 4.01 17.50 5.21
N VAL A 246 4.95 16.96 4.44
CA VAL A 246 5.59 15.69 4.78
C VAL A 246 6.58 15.95 5.91
N ALA A 247 6.58 15.09 6.93
CA ALA A 247 7.61 15.05 7.96
C ALA A 247 8.77 14.17 7.47
N VAL A 248 9.99 14.71 7.47
CA VAL A 248 11.21 14.06 6.95
C VAL A 248 12.28 14.00 8.03
#